data_bbc41056d481942db8f63a31b711a5d6
#
_entry.id   bbc41056d481942db8f63a31b711a5d6
#
_cell.length_a   1.000
_cell.length_b   1.000
_cell.length_c   1.000
_cell.angle_alpha   90.00
_cell.angle_beta   90.00
_cell.angle_gamma   90.00
#
_symmetry.space_group_name_H-M   'P 1'
#
loop_
_entity.id
_entity.type
_entity.pdbx_description
1 polymer ?
#
loop_
_entity_poly.entity_id
_entity_poly.type
_entity_poly.pdbx_seq_one_letter_code
_entity_poly.pdbx_strand_id
1 'polypeptide(L)'
;MDTQRKKGVLEVCVLSVLKRGPSYGYQIIQDVSSCIEVSDSTMYPILRRLEANGFVTTYSSEHNGRTRKYFQITDTGIQKIKDFLDEWDEMKKIYGFVDKNFQA
;
A
#
# COMPACT_ATOMS: atom_id res chain seq x y z
N MET A 1 -14.77 5.49 -5.38
CA MET A 1 -13.67 6.02 -4.54
C MET A 1 -12.97 7.13 -5.30
N ASP A 2 -12.80 8.30 -4.69
CA ASP A 2 -12.12 9.40 -5.36
C ASP A 2 -10.60 9.14 -5.49
N THR A 3 -9.95 9.94 -6.33
CA THR A 3 -8.54 9.75 -6.68
C THR A 3 -7.61 9.82 -5.46
N GLN A 4 -7.84 10.78 -4.56
CA GLN A 4 -6.99 10.95 -3.38
C GLN A 4 -7.14 9.78 -2.41
N ARG A 5 -8.36 9.34 -2.18
CA ARG A 5 -8.62 8.20 -1.31
C ARG A 5 -8.03 6.92 -1.90
N LYS A 6 -8.15 6.74 -3.21
CA LYS A 6 -7.58 5.59 -3.90
C LYS A 6 -6.06 5.54 -3.76
N LYS A 7 -5.39 6.69 -3.88
CA LYS A 7 -3.93 6.77 -3.69
C LYS A 7 -3.53 6.36 -2.28
N GLY A 8 -4.25 6.85 -1.27
CA GLY A 8 -3.98 6.50 0.12
C GLY A 8 -4.17 5.01 0.39
N VAL A 9 -5.22 4.42 -0.17
CA VAL A 9 -5.47 2.98 -0.04
C VAL A 9 -4.36 2.18 -0.73
N LEU A 10 -3.94 2.60 -1.93
CA LEU A 10 -2.87 1.91 -2.66
C LEU A 10 -1.54 1.96 -1.91
N GLU A 11 -1.23 3.09 -1.26
CA GLU A 11 -0.02 3.19 -0.44
C GLU A 11 0.00 2.14 0.66
N VAL A 12 -1.11 1.98 1.38
CA VAL A 12 -1.21 0.99 2.46
C VAL A 12 -1.19 -0.43 1.91
N CYS A 13 -1.80 -0.67 0.75
CA CYS A 13 -1.73 -1.98 0.08
C CYS A 13 -0.29 -2.36 -0.24
N VAL A 14 0.48 -1.41 -0.79
CA VAL A 14 1.90 -1.64 -1.08
C VAL A 14 2.66 -1.98 0.22
N LEU A 15 2.46 -1.15 1.25
CA LEU A 15 3.14 -1.38 2.52
C LEU A 15 2.78 -2.73 3.13
N SER A 16 1.54 -3.17 3.02
CA SER A 16 1.11 -4.46 3.54
C SER A 16 1.79 -5.63 2.83
N VAL A 17 1.98 -5.52 1.52
CA VAL A 17 2.74 -6.51 0.76
C VAL A 17 4.19 -6.55 1.23
N LEU A 18 4.80 -5.39 1.44
CA LEU A 18 6.19 -5.28 1.89
C LEU A 18 6.38 -5.70 3.35
N LYS A 19 5.32 -5.74 4.15
CA LYS A 19 5.40 -6.27 5.52
C LYS A 19 5.80 -7.74 5.54
N ARG A 20 5.50 -8.49 4.48
CA ARG A 20 5.88 -9.89 4.36
C ARG A 20 7.35 -10.07 3.98
N GLY A 21 8.00 -9.03 3.44
CA GLY A 21 9.39 -9.04 3.04
C GLY A 21 9.65 -8.09 1.87
N PRO A 22 10.92 -7.78 1.60
CA PRO A 22 11.28 -6.92 0.48
C PRO A 22 10.77 -7.47 -0.85
N SER A 23 10.43 -6.56 -1.78
CA SER A 23 9.93 -6.93 -3.09
C SER A 23 10.30 -5.85 -4.11
N TYR A 24 10.14 -6.14 -5.38
CA TYR A 24 10.45 -5.21 -6.46
C TYR A 24 9.18 -4.80 -7.20
N GLY A 25 9.29 -3.70 -7.98
CA GLY A 25 8.11 -3.04 -8.55
C GLY A 25 7.15 -3.96 -9.27
N TYR A 26 7.64 -4.79 -10.18
CA TYR A 26 6.78 -5.71 -10.94
C TYR A 26 6.00 -6.65 -10.01
N GLN A 27 6.69 -7.25 -9.03
CA GLN A 27 6.04 -8.18 -8.11
C GLN A 27 5.04 -7.47 -7.19
N ILE A 28 5.39 -6.27 -6.73
CA ILE A 28 4.49 -5.45 -5.91
C ILE A 28 3.19 -5.17 -6.66
N ILE A 29 3.29 -4.78 -7.94
CA ILE A 29 2.12 -4.51 -8.77
C ILE A 29 1.26 -5.76 -8.92
N GLN A 30 1.88 -6.91 -9.16
CA GLN A 30 1.16 -8.18 -9.27
C GLN A 30 0.40 -8.50 -7.99
N ASP A 31 1.06 -8.36 -6.84
CA ASP A 31 0.46 -8.69 -5.55
C ASP A 31 -0.69 -7.73 -5.19
N VAL A 32 -0.51 -6.44 -5.43
CA VAL A 32 -1.56 -5.44 -5.15
C VAL A 32 -2.73 -5.62 -6.11
N SER A 33 -2.48 -5.99 -7.37
CA SER A 33 -3.52 -6.17 -8.38
C SER A 33 -4.46 -7.33 -8.05
N SER A 34 -4.07 -8.23 -7.18
CA SER A 34 -4.97 -9.30 -6.71
C SER A 34 -6.11 -8.76 -5.85
N CYS A 35 -5.95 -7.58 -5.28
CA CYS A 35 -6.95 -6.92 -4.43
C CYS A 35 -7.63 -5.76 -5.17
N ILE A 36 -6.83 -4.90 -5.78
CA ILE A 36 -7.34 -3.70 -6.46
C ILE A 36 -6.55 -3.50 -7.76
N GLU A 37 -7.25 -3.42 -8.88
CA GLU A 37 -6.62 -3.24 -10.18
C GLU A 37 -5.86 -1.91 -10.23
N VAL A 38 -4.61 -1.97 -10.69
CA VAL A 38 -3.74 -0.81 -10.76
C VAL A 38 -2.78 -0.95 -11.92
N SER A 39 -2.55 0.16 -12.65
CA SER A 39 -1.59 0.20 -13.75
C SER A 39 -0.20 0.57 -13.26
N ASP A 40 0.81 0.26 -14.09
CA ASP A 40 2.19 0.64 -13.81
C ASP A 40 2.32 2.17 -13.68
N SER A 41 1.65 2.91 -14.56
CA SER A 41 1.73 4.37 -14.56
C SER A 41 1.16 4.99 -13.28
N THR A 42 0.24 4.31 -12.61
CA THR A 42 -0.29 4.74 -11.33
C THR A 42 0.62 4.31 -10.17
N MET A 43 1.15 3.10 -10.25
CA MET A 43 1.89 2.51 -9.14
C MET A 43 3.27 3.14 -8.94
N TYR A 44 4.04 3.37 -10.00
CA TYR A 44 5.41 3.87 -9.84
C TYR A 44 5.50 5.22 -9.14
N PRO A 45 4.62 6.21 -9.41
CA PRO A 45 4.60 7.44 -8.61
C PRO A 45 4.31 7.19 -7.13
N ILE A 46 3.46 6.21 -6.82
CA ILE A 46 3.15 5.85 -5.43
C ILE A 46 4.38 5.30 -4.73
N LEU A 47 5.12 4.40 -5.41
CA LEU A 47 6.36 3.85 -4.86
C LEU A 47 7.40 4.94 -4.59
N ARG A 48 7.55 5.89 -5.52
CA ARG A 48 8.48 7.01 -5.34
C ARG A 48 8.10 7.88 -4.16
N ARG A 49 6.81 8.14 -3.99
CA ARG A 49 6.33 8.95 -2.88
C ARG A 49 6.53 8.26 -1.53
N LEU A 50 6.31 6.95 -1.48
CA LEU A 50 6.56 6.18 -0.26
C LEU A 50 8.03 6.23 0.14
N GLU A 51 8.93 6.16 -0.83
CA GLU A 51 10.36 6.28 -0.58
C GLU A 51 10.72 7.69 -0.11
N ALA A 52 10.21 8.71 -0.80
CA ALA A 52 10.48 10.11 -0.45
C ALA A 52 10.01 10.45 0.96
N ASN A 53 8.93 9.86 1.42
CA ASN A 53 8.37 10.10 2.75
C ASN A 53 8.92 9.17 3.82
N GLY A 54 9.88 8.31 3.49
CA GLY A 54 10.53 7.45 4.47
C GLY A 54 9.72 6.24 4.93
N PHE A 55 8.66 5.90 4.23
CA PHE A 55 7.86 4.70 4.55
C PHE A 55 8.52 3.43 4.04
N VAL A 56 9.37 3.55 3.04
CA VAL A 56 10.18 2.46 2.50
C VAL A 56 11.59 2.95 2.23
N THR A 57 12.54 2.02 2.25
CA THR A 57 13.88 2.23 1.72
C THR A 57 14.05 1.31 0.52
N THR A 58 15.11 1.57 -0.27
CA THR A 58 15.38 0.79 -1.47
C THR A 58 16.82 0.31 -1.48
N TYR A 59 17.04 -0.80 -2.16
CA TYR A 59 18.39 -1.28 -2.46
C TYR A 59 18.33 -2.04 -3.77
N SER A 60 19.48 -2.16 -4.43
CA SER A 60 19.61 -2.92 -5.67
C SER A 60 20.15 -4.30 -5.35
N SER A 61 19.61 -5.30 -6.03
CA SER A 61 20.07 -6.68 -5.91
C SER A 61 20.14 -7.30 -7.30
N GLU A 62 21.21 -8.03 -7.56
CA GLU A 62 21.38 -8.75 -8.81
C GLU A 62 20.75 -10.13 -8.70
N HIS A 63 19.96 -10.49 -9.72
CA HIS A 63 19.32 -11.79 -9.77
C HIS A 63 19.32 -12.27 -11.22
N ASN A 64 19.95 -13.42 -11.48
CA ASN A 64 20.09 -14.01 -12.82
C ASN A 64 20.63 -13.00 -13.85
N GLY A 65 21.66 -12.24 -13.46
CA GLY A 65 22.29 -11.25 -14.34
C GLY A 65 21.50 -9.95 -14.49
N ARG A 66 20.37 -9.78 -13.82
CA ARG A 66 19.58 -8.57 -13.83
C ARG A 66 19.67 -7.86 -12.50
N THR A 67 19.84 -6.53 -12.56
CA THR A 67 19.79 -5.70 -11.37
C THR A 67 18.34 -5.26 -11.15
N ARG A 68 17.82 -5.54 -9.96
CA ARG A 68 16.47 -5.13 -9.57
C ARG A 68 16.52 -4.19 -8.38
N LYS A 69 15.67 -3.19 -8.40
CA LYS A 69 15.47 -2.28 -7.29
C LYS A 69 14.43 -2.89 -6.35
N TYR A 70 14.83 -3.19 -5.13
CA TYR A 70 13.95 -3.74 -4.10
C TYR A 70 13.51 -2.64 -3.15
N PHE A 71 12.27 -2.77 -2.68
CA PHE A 71 11.68 -1.89 -1.69
C PHE A 71 11.52 -2.66 -0.39
N GLN A 72 11.81 -1.99 0.71
CA GLN A 72 11.74 -2.59 2.03
C GLN A 72 11.01 -1.63 2.97
N ILE A 73 10.03 -2.15 3.73
CA ILE A 73 9.24 -1.32 4.63
C ILE A 73 10.08 -0.88 5.82
N THR A 74 9.84 0.35 6.29
CA THR A 74 10.47 0.91 7.49
C THR A 74 9.51 0.82 8.68
N ASP A 75 10.01 1.13 9.88
CA ASP A 75 9.16 1.20 11.07
C ASP A 75 8.05 2.24 10.90
N THR A 76 8.36 3.36 10.24
CA THR A 76 7.37 4.39 9.93
C THR A 76 6.30 3.85 8.98
N GLY A 77 6.69 3.02 8.01
CA GLY A 77 5.76 2.35 7.12
C GLY A 77 4.85 1.37 7.86
N ILE A 78 5.40 0.64 8.80
CA ILE A 78 4.61 -0.27 9.65
C ILE A 78 3.58 0.51 10.46
N GLN A 79 3.99 1.65 11.02
CA GLN A 79 3.07 2.49 11.79
C GLN A 79 1.93 3.02 10.91
N LYS A 80 2.22 3.35 9.64
CA LYS A 80 1.20 3.79 8.71
C LYS A 80 0.14 2.71 8.48
N ILE A 81 0.54 1.44 8.40
CA ILE A 81 -0.41 0.33 8.30
C ILE A 81 -1.28 0.26 9.56
N LYS A 82 -0.68 0.36 10.74
CA LYS A 82 -1.41 0.29 12.00
C LYS A 82 -2.45 1.41 12.12
N ASP A 83 -2.04 2.63 11.75
CA ASP A 83 -2.93 3.79 11.77
C ASP A 83 -4.13 3.59 10.84
N PHE A 84 -3.89 3.05 9.64
CA PHE A 84 -4.94 2.74 8.69
C PHE A 84 -5.93 1.72 9.27
N LEU A 85 -5.43 0.65 9.88
CA LEU A 85 -6.28 -0.39 10.45
C LEU A 85 -7.13 0.15 11.60
N ASP A 86 -6.56 0.99 12.46
CA ASP A 86 -7.28 1.61 13.58
C ASP A 86 -8.38 2.54 13.07
N GLU A 87 -8.06 3.38 12.09
CA GLU A 87 -9.02 4.29 11.48
C GLU A 87 -10.17 3.52 10.83
N TRP A 88 -9.85 2.41 10.16
CA TRP A 88 -10.85 1.60 9.50
C TRP A 88 -11.76 0.88 10.49
N ASP A 89 -11.23 0.47 11.64
CA ASP A 89 -12.06 -0.11 12.72
C ASP A 89 -13.10 0.89 13.21
N GLU A 90 -12.70 2.16 13.34
CA GLU A 90 -13.64 3.22 13.70
C GLU A 90 -14.68 3.43 12.58
N MET A 91 -14.25 3.42 11.32
CA MET A 91 -15.15 3.57 10.18
C MET A 91 -16.17 2.44 10.09
N LYS A 92 -15.81 1.22 10.48
CA LYS A 92 -16.75 0.11 10.52
C LYS A 92 -17.94 0.38 11.45
N LYS A 93 -17.68 1.00 12.59
CA LYS A 93 -18.75 1.36 13.53
C LYS A 93 -19.69 2.39 12.92
N ILE A 94 -19.13 3.39 12.27
CA ILE A 94 -19.90 4.44 11.59
C ILE A 94 -20.72 3.83 10.45
N TYR A 95 -20.10 2.95 9.67
CA TYR A 95 -20.80 2.23 8.61
C TYR A 95 -22.00 1.48 9.16
N GLY A 96 -21.82 0.73 10.24
CA GLY A 96 -22.90 -0.04 10.87
C GLY A 96 -24.04 0.84 11.33
N PHE A 97 -23.73 2.00 11.92
CA PHE A 97 -24.72 2.96 12.34
C PHE A 97 -25.54 3.49 11.14
N VAL A 98 -24.84 3.91 10.08
CA VAL A 98 -25.48 4.46 8.88
C VAL A 98 -26.34 3.39 8.20
N ASP A 99 -25.81 2.19 8.03
CA ASP A 99 -26.51 1.10 7.37
C ASP A 99 -27.79 0.71 8.13
N LYS A 100 -27.69 0.59 9.45
CA LYS A 100 -28.84 0.25 10.29
C LYS A 100 -29.94 1.29 10.17
N ASN A 101 -29.60 2.56 10.20
CA ASN A 101 -30.59 3.63 10.09
C ASN A 101 -31.19 3.71 8.67
N PHE A 102 -30.40 3.44 7.66
CA PHE A 102 -30.88 3.40 6.28
C PHE A 102 -31.90 2.27 6.06
N GLN A 103 -31.67 1.11 6.69
CA GLN A 103 -32.53 -0.07 6.56
C GLN A 103 -33.82 0.04 7.37
N ALA A 104 -33.90 0.96 8.33
CA ALA A 104 -35.08 1.13 9.19
C ALA A 104 -36.31 1.66 8.45
#